data_ec965ea0b2032f331a8c03e31bac0e27
#
_entry.id   ec965ea0b2032f331a8c03e31bac0e27
#
_cell.length_a   1.000
_cell.length_b   1.000
_cell.length_c   1.000
_cell.angle_alpha   90.00
_cell.angle_beta   90.00
_cell.angle_gamma   90.00
#
_symmetry.space_group_name_H-M   'P 1'
#
loop_
_entity.id
_entity.type
_entity.pdbx_description
1 polymer ?
#
loop_
_entity_poly.entity_id
_entity_poly.type
_entity_poly.pdbx_seq_one_letter_code
_entity_poly.pdbx_strand_id
1 'polypeptide(L)'
;MFQSDLFPARQKSQDVPLACAIGVKIADRLAAGCHLTRADISDLFAEETGVQDWGSAWTIDDYNNVIEIGSLLWLRGSSRIDLTTGFHEAEARFDWLDAALPPRHVRSEGQIELQQFSTPPMLAWLFAKAAALSSRDTLLEPSAGNGALAIWAYGQAASLTLNEIDAGRRGGLAHIFPKAAISSHDGELIADLHCGPIPSVFLMNPPFARSEERGSDGGTALRHLRSAFRACVCGGRIVATMPDGFDASRFAKAQDEASLRLDVRLQRMFTRTGTGIAVRLVVIDKIPTGKSRPITGDTSELGEFHALLADLPPRALISAEVRRLPVRTMSRSVEHRAAIRPSAPFATTPVAGTD
;
A
#
# COMPACT_ATOMS: atom_id res chain seq x y z
N MET A 1 27.87 -27.40 44.79
CA MET A 1 26.56 -28.05 44.61
C MET A 1 25.52 -26.93 44.52
N PHE A 2 25.19 -26.50 43.33
CA PHE A 2 23.89 -25.89 42.94
C PHE A 2 23.98 -25.64 41.43
N GLN A 3 23.43 -26.59 40.69
CA GLN A 3 23.04 -26.44 39.30
C GLN A 3 21.81 -25.58 39.31
N SER A 4 21.81 -24.47 38.62
CA SER A 4 20.62 -23.70 38.28
C SER A 4 20.47 -23.63 36.74
N ASP A 5 19.35 -24.11 36.33
CA ASP A 5 18.84 -24.41 35.04
C ASP A 5 19.01 -23.28 34.02
N LEU A 6 19.76 -23.58 32.98
CA LEU A 6 19.78 -22.86 31.71
C LEU A 6 18.65 -23.41 30.80
N PHE A 7 17.44 -22.96 31.05
CA PHE A 7 16.39 -23.03 30.02
C PHE A 7 16.29 -21.65 29.35
N PRO A 8 16.54 -21.55 28.04
CA PRO A 8 16.23 -20.33 27.35
C PRO A 8 14.70 -20.11 27.42
N ALA A 9 14.30 -18.94 27.92
CA ALA A 9 12.92 -18.51 27.92
C ALA A 9 12.37 -18.73 26.52
N ARG A 10 11.33 -19.58 26.40
CA ARG A 10 10.50 -19.68 25.21
C ARG A 10 10.10 -18.25 24.85
N GLN A 11 10.61 -17.74 23.71
CA GLN A 11 10.01 -16.58 23.07
C GLN A 11 8.51 -16.84 23.01
N LYS A 12 7.72 -15.98 23.68
CA LYS A 12 6.26 -15.96 23.50
C LYS A 12 6.05 -15.89 22.00
N SER A 13 5.36 -16.89 21.45
CA SER A 13 4.84 -16.82 20.08
C SER A 13 4.07 -15.50 20.02
N GLN A 14 4.52 -14.57 19.18
CA GLN A 14 3.70 -13.40 18.88
C GLN A 14 2.39 -13.95 18.35
N ASP A 15 1.28 -13.66 19.02
CA ASP A 15 -0.05 -14.11 18.59
C ASP A 15 -0.26 -13.60 17.17
N VAL A 16 -0.47 -14.52 16.24
CA VAL A 16 -0.74 -14.18 14.83
C VAL A 16 -2.05 -13.39 14.81
N PRO A 17 -2.11 -12.19 14.20
CA PRO A 17 -3.36 -11.44 14.11
C PRO A 17 -4.45 -12.32 13.48
N LEU A 18 -5.67 -12.26 14.01
CA LEU A 18 -6.82 -13.05 13.53
C LEU A 18 -6.97 -12.98 12.00
N ALA A 19 -6.88 -11.78 11.44
CA ALA A 19 -6.97 -11.59 10.00
C ALA A 19 -5.88 -12.33 9.22
N CYS A 20 -4.68 -12.47 9.79
CA CYS A 20 -3.60 -13.23 9.16
C CYS A 20 -3.81 -14.74 9.27
N ALA A 21 -4.32 -15.23 10.42
CA ALA A 21 -4.64 -16.65 10.59
C ALA A 21 -5.68 -17.11 9.56
N ILE A 22 -6.76 -16.35 9.43
CA ILE A 22 -7.81 -16.61 8.42
C ILE A 22 -7.25 -16.43 7.00
N GLY A 23 -6.46 -15.39 6.75
CA GLY A 23 -5.82 -15.14 5.45
C GLY A 23 -4.93 -16.29 4.99
N VAL A 24 -4.19 -16.95 5.89
CA VAL A 24 -3.40 -18.16 5.57
C VAL A 24 -4.33 -19.30 5.10
N LYS A 25 -5.41 -19.55 5.84
CA LYS A 25 -6.37 -20.61 5.44
C LYS A 25 -7.03 -20.33 4.07
N ILE A 26 -7.33 -19.06 3.78
CA ILE A 26 -7.82 -18.64 2.45
C ILE A 26 -6.75 -18.94 1.39
N ALA A 27 -5.50 -18.52 1.62
CA ALA A 27 -4.41 -18.76 0.67
C ALA A 27 -4.15 -20.24 0.41
N ASP A 28 -4.24 -21.09 1.43
CA ASP A 28 -4.08 -22.53 1.31
C ASP A 28 -5.21 -23.17 0.47
N ARG A 29 -6.45 -22.74 0.68
CA ARG A 29 -7.60 -23.21 -0.13
C ARG A 29 -7.47 -22.74 -1.59
N LEU A 30 -7.05 -21.50 -1.83
CA LEU A 30 -6.76 -21.00 -3.18
C LEU A 30 -5.60 -21.78 -3.84
N ALA A 31 -4.55 -22.12 -3.10
CA ALA A 31 -3.43 -22.92 -3.59
C ALA A 31 -3.86 -24.35 -3.96
N ALA A 32 -4.85 -24.89 -3.27
CA ALA A 32 -5.49 -26.16 -3.61
C ALA A 32 -6.48 -26.07 -4.79
N GLY A 33 -6.68 -24.89 -5.39
CA GLY A 33 -7.60 -24.66 -6.51
C GLY A 33 -9.06 -24.50 -6.10
N CYS A 34 -9.36 -24.26 -4.83
CA CYS A 34 -10.72 -24.11 -4.34
C CYS A 34 -11.29 -22.72 -4.68
N HIS A 35 -12.58 -22.70 -5.01
CA HIS A 35 -13.39 -21.50 -5.03
C HIS A 35 -14.06 -21.33 -3.67
N LEU A 36 -13.99 -20.12 -3.11
CA LEU A 36 -14.52 -19.80 -1.80
C LEU A 36 -15.82 -19.02 -1.92
N THR A 37 -16.82 -19.37 -1.12
CA THR A 37 -18.07 -18.64 -0.97
C THR A 37 -18.04 -17.73 0.24
N ARG A 38 -19.08 -16.89 0.42
CA ARG A 38 -19.25 -16.10 1.65
C ARG A 38 -19.42 -16.99 2.89
N ALA A 39 -20.09 -18.14 2.73
CA ALA A 39 -20.26 -19.10 3.82
C ALA A 39 -18.89 -19.66 4.24
N ASP A 40 -18.04 -20.02 3.29
CA ASP A 40 -16.69 -20.52 3.61
C ASP A 40 -15.87 -19.51 4.40
N ILE A 41 -15.96 -18.20 4.07
CA ILE A 41 -15.26 -17.14 4.82
C ILE A 41 -15.86 -17.02 6.22
N SER A 42 -17.19 -17.07 6.37
CA SER A 42 -17.86 -17.04 7.68
C SER A 42 -17.48 -18.23 8.55
N ASP A 43 -17.38 -19.40 7.96
CA ASP A 43 -16.94 -20.63 8.66
C ASP A 43 -15.49 -20.50 9.15
N LEU A 44 -14.61 -19.88 8.37
CA LEU A 44 -13.22 -19.61 8.80
C LEU A 44 -13.18 -18.66 10.01
N PHE A 45 -14.04 -17.64 10.04
CA PHE A 45 -14.16 -16.78 11.23
C PHE A 45 -14.67 -17.57 12.44
N ALA A 46 -15.70 -18.41 12.25
CA ALA A 46 -16.25 -19.23 13.32
C ALA A 46 -15.23 -20.24 13.88
N GLU A 47 -14.41 -20.83 13.01
CA GLU A 47 -13.32 -21.72 13.42
C GLU A 47 -12.28 -21.01 14.30
N GLU A 48 -11.92 -19.76 13.97
CA GLU A 48 -10.89 -19.01 14.69
C GLU A 48 -11.42 -18.32 15.96
N THR A 49 -12.68 -17.86 15.96
CA THR A 49 -13.25 -17.07 17.04
C THR A 49 -14.15 -17.86 17.97
N GLY A 50 -14.65 -19.02 17.50
CA GLY A 50 -15.70 -19.78 18.20
C GLY A 50 -17.09 -19.16 18.10
N VAL A 51 -17.29 -18.12 17.30
CA VAL A 51 -18.55 -17.36 17.18
C VAL A 51 -19.02 -17.34 15.74
N GLN A 52 -20.27 -17.76 15.50
CA GLN A 52 -20.88 -17.82 14.16
C GLN A 52 -21.58 -16.52 13.73
N ASP A 53 -21.63 -15.50 14.60
CA ASP A 53 -22.55 -14.38 14.41
C ASP A 53 -21.88 -13.15 13.83
N TRP A 54 -22.45 -12.63 12.73
CA TRP A 54 -22.11 -11.37 12.11
C TRP A 54 -22.38 -10.20 13.05
N GLY A 55 -21.43 -9.28 13.18
CA GLY A 55 -21.61 -8.02 13.89
C GLY A 55 -21.25 -8.06 15.36
N SER A 56 -21.11 -9.24 15.98
CA SER A 56 -20.67 -9.36 17.37
C SER A 56 -19.17 -9.68 17.50
N ALA A 57 -18.60 -10.47 16.59
CA ALA A 57 -17.22 -10.94 16.65
C ALA A 57 -16.34 -10.41 15.50
N TRP A 58 -16.93 -10.00 14.40
CA TRP A 58 -16.21 -9.48 13.22
C TRP A 58 -17.11 -8.60 12.34
N THR A 59 -16.50 -7.70 11.60
CA THR A 59 -17.15 -6.65 10.82
C THR A 59 -17.02 -6.91 9.32
N ILE A 60 -17.71 -6.11 8.50
CA ILE A 60 -17.53 -6.08 7.04
C ILE A 60 -16.08 -5.76 6.67
N ASP A 61 -15.42 -4.91 7.44
CA ASP A 61 -14.03 -4.53 7.21
C ASP A 61 -13.09 -5.70 7.48
N ASP A 62 -13.35 -6.46 8.55
CA ASP A 62 -12.60 -7.69 8.83
C ASP A 62 -12.77 -8.70 7.71
N TYR A 63 -14.00 -8.88 7.20
CA TYR A 63 -14.29 -9.76 6.07
C TYR A 63 -13.50 -9.36 4.81
N ASN A 64 -13.54 -8.08 4.43
CA ASN A 64 -12.80 -7.58 3.27
C ASN A 64 -11.29 -7.72 3.48
N ASN A 65 -10.83 -7.50 4.70
CA ASN A 65 -9.42 -7.55 5.07
C ASN A 65 -8.84 -8.97 4.98
N VAL A 66 -9.56 -9.99 5.47
CA VAL A 66 -9.09 -11.38 5.40
C VAL A 66 -9.01 -11.88 3.95
N ILE A 67 -9.96 -11.50 3.10
CA ILE A 67 -9.95 -11.82 1.66
C ILE A 67 -8.72 -11.18 1.00
N GLU A 68 -8.43 -9.91 1.30
CA GLU A 68 -7.27 -9.22 0.76
C GLU A 68 -5.97 -9.88 1.21
N ILE A 69 -5.81 -10.15 2.50
CA ILE A 69 -4.63 -10.82 3.06
C ILE A 69 -4.45 -12.20 2.43
N GLY A 70 -5.51 -13.00 2.33
CA GLY A 70 -5.47 -14.32 1.69
C GLY A 70 -5.05 -14.26 0.22
N SER A 71 -5.57 -13.29 -0.52
CA SER A 71 -5.17 -13.02 -1.90
C SER A 71 -3.68 -12.70 -2.00
N LEU A 72 -3.17 -11.81 -1.14
CA LEU A 72 -1.76 -11.40 -1.13
C LEU A 72 -0.83 -12.55 -0.77
N LEU A 73 -1.20 -13.37 0.21
CA LEU A 73 -0.43 -14.55 0.59
C LEU A 73 -0.39 -15.59 -0.54
N TRP A 74 -1.51 -15.81 -1.24
CA TRP A 74 -1.57 -16.68 -2.42
C TRP A 74 -0.71 -16.12 -3.57
N LEU A 75 -0.81 -14.81 -3.85
CA LEU A 75 0.02 -14.15 -4.86
C LEU A 75 1.50 -14.31 -4.57
N ARG A 76 1.90 -14.16 -3.33
CA ARG A 76 3.30 -14.30 -2.91
C ARG A 76 3.83 -15.74 -3.04
N GLY A 77 3.01 -16.74 -2.74
CA GLY A 77 3.47 -18.13 -2.57
C GLY A 77 3.10 -19.09 -3.70
N SER A 78 1.93 -18.94 -4.28
CA SER A 78 1.33 -19.99 -5.12
C SER A 78 0.89 -19.54 -6.51
N SER A 79 0.76 -18.23 -6.76
CA SER A 79 0.22 -17.70 -8.02
C SER A 79 1.11 -17.98 -9.23
N ARG A 80 2.42 -18.13 -9.03
CA ARG A 80 3.44 -18.19 -10.08
C ARG A 80 3.41 -16.99 -11.04
N ILE A 81 2.93 -15.83 -10.55
CA ILE A 81 2.97 -14.58 -11.27
C ILE A 81 4.15 -13.78 -10.73
N ASP A 82 4.98 -13.26 -11.62
CA ASP A 82 6.02 -12.29 -11.32
C ASP A 82 6.03 -11.15 -12.33
N LEU A 83 6.96 -10.23 -12.23
CA LEU A 83 7.04 -9.08 -13.13
C LEU A 83 7.51 -9.45 -14.55
N THR A 84 7.98 -10.67 -14.79
CA THR A 84 8.36 -11.18 -16.11
C THR A 84 7.23 -11.93 -16.80
N THR A 85 6.18 -12.31 -16.07
CA THR A 85 5.00 -12.99 -16.60
C THR A 85 4.37 -12.18 -17.74
N GLY A 86 3.97 -12.83 -18.81
CA GLY A 86 3.27 -12.22 -19.94
C GLY A 86 1.90 -11.71 -19.54
N PHE A 87 1.41 -10.66 -20.22
CA PHE A 87 0.15 -10.00 -19.88
C PHE A 87 -1.03 -10.98 -19.85
N HIS A 88 -1.26 -11.74 -20.93
CA HIS A 88 -2.41 -12.65 -21.02
C HIS A 88 -2.34 -13.80 -20.02
N GLU A 89 -1.14 -14.29 -19.70
CA GLU A 89 -0.98 -15.29 -18.66
C GLU A 89 -1.30 -14.73 -17.27
N ALA A 90 -0.82 -13.52 -16.98
CA ALA A 90 -1.12 -12.83 -15.74
C ALA A 90 -2.63 -12.54 -15.63
N GLU A 91 -3.24 -12.00 -16.69
CA GLU A 91 -4.67 -11.70 -16.78
C GLU A 91 -5.52 -12.95 -16.46
N ALA A 92 -5.25 -14.07 -17.11
CA ALA A 92 -5.99 -15.32 -16.87
C ALA A 92 -5.89 -15.79 -15.41
N ARG A 93 -4.74 -15.61 -14.76
CA ARG A 93 -4.54 -15.97 -13.35
C ARG A 93 -5.23 -15.02 -12.40
N PHE A 94 -5.26 -13.73 -12.70
CA PHE A 94 -6.00 -12.73 -11.92
C PHE A 94 -7.51 -12.93 -12.07
N ASP A 95 -8.00 -13.25 -13.27
CA ASP A 95 -9.40 -13.57 -13.50
C ASP A 95 -9.82 -14.81 -12.73
N TRP A 96 -8.94 -15.83 -12.69
CA TRP A 96 -9.17 -17.01 -11.85
C TRP A 96 -9.25 -16.63 -10.36
N LEU A 97 -8.31 -15.81 -9.85
CA LEU A 97 -8.33 -15.36 -8.45
C LEU A 97 -9.62 -14.63 -8.11
N ASP A 98 -10.04 -13.73 -9.01
CA ASP A 98 -11.28 -12.95 -8.83
C ASP A 98 -12.53 -13.84 -8.85
N ALA A 99 -12.53 -14.89 -9.66
CA ALA A 99 -13.63 -15.87 -9.71
C ALA A 99 -13.59 -16.85 -8.52
N ALA A 100 -12.42 -17.12 -7.96
CA ALA A 100 -12.24 -18.04 -6.84
C ALA A 100 -12.59 -17.41 -5.48
N LEU A 101 -12.80 -16.11 -5.41
CA LEU A 101 -13.13 -15.38 -4.19
C LEU A 101 -14.53 -14.78 -4.24
N PRO A 102 -15.23 -14.72 -3.11
CA PRO A 102 -16.53 -14.06 -3.06
C PRO A 102 -16.37 -12.55 -3.26
N PRO A 103 -17.41 -11.87 -3.81
CA PRO A 103 -17.39 -10.41 -3.95
C PRO A 103 -17.15 -9.73 -2.62
N ARG A 104 -16.31 -8.70 -2.62
CA ARG A 104 -16.14 -7.83 -1.45
C ARG A 104 -17.42 -7.05 -1.19
N HIS A 105 -17.72 -6.83 0.09
CA HIS A 105 -18.83 -5.97 0.46
C HIS A 105 -18.53 -4.51 0.16
N VAL A 106 -19.61 -3.73 -0.01
CA VAL A 106 -19.52 -2.26 -0.05
C VAL A 106 -18.88 -1.78 1.24
N ARG A 107 -18.04 -0.79 1.16
CA ARG A 107 -17.23 -0.26 2.27
C ARG A 107 -18.05 0.22 3.44
N SER A 108 -17.46 0.08 4.64
CA SER A 108 -17.94 0.78 5.82
C SER A 108 -17.73 2.29 5.72
N GLU A 109 -18.47 3.04 6.52
CA GLU A 109 -18.28 4.49 6.64
C GLU A 109 -16.84 4.83 7.03
N GLY A 110 -16.19 4.07 7.92
CA GLY A 110 -14.80 4.27 8.32
C GLY A 110 -13.80 4.10 7.17
N GLN A 111 -14.01 3.14 6.28
CA GLN A 111 -13.16 3.00 5.09
C GLN A 111 -13.38 4.14 4.07
N ILE A 112 -14.60 4.67 4.01
CA ILE A 112 -14.92 5.84 3.19
C ILE A 112 -14.28 7.09 3.79
N GLU A 113 -14.33 7.26 5.11
CA GLU A 113 -13.71 8.38 5.83
C GLU A 113 -12.19 8.43 5.65
N LEU A 114 -11.52 7.29 5.77
CA LEU A 114 -10.07 7.20 5.58
C LEU A 114 -9.68 7.06 4.10
N GLN A 115 -10.66 7.00 3.18
CA GLN A 115 -10.46 6.78 1.73
C GLN A 115 -9.49 5.63 1.43
N GLN A 116 -9.61 4.55 2.17
CA GLN A 116 -8.74 3.37 2.09
C GLN A 116 -9.12 2.50 0.90
N PHE A 117 -8.65 2.86 -0.28
CA PHE A 117 -8.89 2.12 -1.52
C PHE A 117 -7.77 1.12 -1.79
N SER A 118 -8.04 -0.16 -1.61
CA SER A 118 -7.11 -1.21 -2.03
C SER A 118 -6.96 -1.23 -3.54
N THR A 119 -5.74 -1.34 -4.03
CA THR A 119 -5.48 -1.47 -5.46
C THR A 119 -5.81 -2.89 -5.92
N PRO A 120 -6.61 -3.08 -7.00
CA PRO A 120 -6.85 -4.40 -7.55
C PRO A 120 -5.54 -5.12 -7.89
N PRO A 121 -5.42 -6.45 -7.66
CA PRO A 121 -4.15 -7.18 -7.81
C PRO A 121 -3.50 -7.02 -9.18
N MET A 122 -4.26 -7.14 -10.27
CA MET A 122 -3.71 -6.98 -11.62
C MET A 122 -3.26 -5.54 -11.88
N LEU A 123 -3.99 -4.56 -11.40
CA LEU A 123 -3.59 -3.15 -11.53
C LEU A 123 -2.32 -2.86 -10.72
N ALA A 124 -2.21 -3.42 -9.51
CA ALA A 124 -1.00 -3.33 -8.70
C ALA A 124 0.23 -3.96 -9.40
N TRP A 125 0.04 -5.07 -10.10
CA TRP A 125 1.07 -5.69 -10.92
C TRP A 125 1.52 -4.78 -12.08
N LEU A 126 0.59 -4.16 -12.79
CA LEU A 126 0.90 -3.18 -13.84
C LEU A 126 1.64 -1.96 -13.28
N PHE A 127 1.29 -1.46 -12.09
CA PHE A 127 2.01 -0.37 -11.43
C PHE A 127 3.45 -0.77 -11.09
N ALA A 128 3.65 -1.99 -10.63
CA ALA A 128 4.99 -2.51 -10.36
C ALA A 128 5.82 -2.69 -11.64
N LYS A 129 5.20 -3.08 -12.76
CA LYS A 129 5.86 -3.07 -14.09
C LYS A 129 6.26 -1.65 -14.50
N ALA A 130 5.40 -0.65 -14.30
CA ALA A 130 5.72 0.76 -14.56
C ALA A 130 6.90 1.26 -13.71
N ALA A 131 7.06 0.73 -12.50
CA ALA A 131 8.18 1.07 -11.63
C ALA A 131 9.54 0.54 -12.13
N ALA A 132 9.54 -0.45 -13.02
CA ALA A 132 10.76 -1.09 -13.56
C ALA A 132 11.72 -1.51 -12.42
N LEU A 133 11.20 -2.32 -11.48
CA LEU A 133 11.92 -2.74 -10.28
C LEU A 133 13.15 -3.59 -10.61
N SER A 134 14.19 -3.42 -9.82
CA SER A 134 15.41 -4.23 -9.87
C SER A 134 15.84 -4.68 -8.49
N SER A 135 16.70 -5.70 -8.42
CA SER A 135 17.26 -6.22 -7.16
C SER A 135 18.17 -5.22 -6.41
N ARG A 136 18.41 -4.05 -6.98
CA ARG A 136 19.22 -2.99 -6.36
C ARG A 136 18.37 -1.89 -5.76
N ASP A 137 17.05 -1.95 -5.93
CA ASP A 137 16.17 -0.89 -5.50
C ASP A 137 15.86 -0.93 -4.02
N THR A 138 15.73 0.25 -3.46
CA THR A 138 15.15 0.50 -2.16
C THR A 138 13.75 1.03 -2.40
N LEU A 139 12.73 0.24 -2.08
CA LEU A 139 11.34 0.64 -2.27
C LEU A 139 10.72 1.12 -0.97
N LEU A 140 9.96 2.20 -1.04
CA LEU A 140 9.10 2.67 0.03
C LEU A 140 7.67 2.87 -0.46
N GLU A 141 6.71 2.29 0.25
CA GLU A 141 5.28 2.52 0.09
C GLU A 141 4.76 3.33 1.29
N PRO A 142 4.37 4.62 1.10
CA PRO A 142 4.06 5.52 2.23
C PRO A 142 2.65 5.36 2.81
N SER A 143 1.78 4.57 2.17
CA SER A 143 0.41 4.26 2.60
C SER A 143 0.08 2.84 2.15
N ALA A 144 0.71 1.86 2.82
CA ALA A 144 0.81 0.51 2.30
C ALA A 144 -0.51 -0.30 2.37
N GLY A 145 -1.44 0.08 3.26
CA GLY A 145 -2.62 -0.73 3.50
C GLY A 145 -2.21 -2.15 3.91
N ASN A 146 -2.73 -3.15 3.21
CA ASN A 146 -2.31 -4.55 3.37
C ASN A 146 -1.12 -4.93 2.46
N GLY A 147 -0.57 -4.00 1.67
CA GLY A 147 0.61 -4.24 0.84
C GLY A 147 0.31 -4.70 -0.59
N ALA A 148 -0.82 -4.33 -1.16
CA ALA A 148 -1.20 -4.75 -2.52
C ALA A 148 -0.20 -4.32 -3.60
N LEU A 149 0.43 -3.16 -3.47
CA LEU A 149 1.51 -2.70 -4.35
C LEU A 149 2.85 -3.35 -3.98
N ALA A 150 3.14 -3.45 -2.68
CA ALA A 150 4.40 -3.96 -2.15
C ALA A 150 4.66 -5.44 -2.47
N ILE A 151 3.60 -6.25 -2.66
CA ILE A 151 3.73 -7.70 -2.90
C ILE A 151 4.65 -8.01 -4.09
N TRP A 152 4.64 -7.16 -5.11
CA TRP A 152 5.45 -7.30 -6.32
C TRP A 152 6.92 -6.88 -6.14
N ALA A 153 7.21 -6.11 -5.09
CA ALA A 153 8.57 -5.73 -4.72
C ALA A 153 9.22 -6.71 -3.73
N TYR A 154 8.40 -7.51 -3.03
CA TYR A 154 8.87 -8.43 -2.01
C TYR A 154 9.74 -9.54 -2.63
N GLY A 155 11.01 -9.60 -2.18
CA GLY A 155 12.00 -10.52 -2.75
C GLY A 155 12.64 -10.06 -4.08
N GLN A 156 12.13 -8.99 -4.68
CA GLN A 156 12.70 -8.38 -5.90
C GLN A 156 13.62 -7.20 -5.57
N ALA A 157 13.22 -6.33 -4.67
CA ALA A 157 14.01 -5.16 -4.26
C ALA A 157 15.06 -5.53 -3.20
N ALA A 158 16.15 -4.75 -3.12
CA ALA A 158 17.19 -4.91 -2.11
C ALA A 158 16.66 -4.63 -0.71
N SER A 159 15.76 -3.66 -0.58
CA SER A 159 15.06 -3.38 0.68
C SER A 159 13.63 -2.89 0.42
N LEU A 160 12.75 -3.16 1.38
CA LEU A 160 11.36 -2.78 1.35
C LEU A 160 10.98 -2.10 2.66
N THR A 161 10.44 -0.89 2.57
CA THR A 161 9.86 -0.17 3.70
C THR A 161 8.38 0.06 3.44
N LEU A 162 7.54 -0.32 4.39
CA LEU A 162 6.09 -0.19 4.35
C LEU A 162 5.64 0.73 5.48
N ASN A 163 5.03 1.84 5.12
CA ASN A 163 4.46 2.76 6.09
C ASN A 163 2.94 2.65 6.09
N GLU A 164 2.34 2.40 7.25
CA GLU A 164 0.90 2.31 7.42
C GLU A 164 0.48 2.86 8.76
N ILE A 165 -0.39 3.86 8.75
CA ILE A 165 -0.82 4.56 9.96
C ILE A 165 -1.85 3.74 10.75
N ASP A 166 -2.69 2.97 10.06
CA ASP A 166 -3.68 2.10 10.68
C ASP A 166 -3.01 0.91 11.39
N ALA A 167 -3.29 0.75 12.67
CA ALA A 167 -2.66 -0.27 13.50
C ALA A 167 -3.07 -1.70 13.12
N GLY A 168 -4.32 -1.91 12.70
CA GLY A 168 -4.86 -3.21 12.30
C GLY A 168 -4.18 -3.70 11.03
N ARG A 169 -4.11 -2.88 9.99
CA ARG A 169 -3.43 -3.20 8.73
C ARG A 169 -1.94 -3.37 8.91
N ARG A 170 -1.31 -2.54 9.72
CA ARG A 170 0.12 -2.64 10.02
C ARG A 170 0.49 -3.98 10.68
N GLY A 171 -0.37 -4.52 11.55
CA GLY A 171 -0.19 -5.86 12.11
C GLY A 171 -0.15 -6.95 11.03
N GLY A 172 -1.01 -6.84 10.01
CA GLY A 172 -1.03 -7.73 8.84
C GLY A 172 0.25 -7.63 8.01
N LEU A 173 0.76 -6.41 7.79
CA LEU A 173 1.99 -6.20 7.01
C LEU A 173 3.19 -6.96 7.57
N ALA A 174 3.39 -6.97 8.90
CA ALA A 174 4.52 -7.68 9.52
C ALA A 174 4.46 -9.19 9.24
N HIS A 175 3.26 -9.74 9.14
CA HIS A 175 3.06 -11.17 8.83
C HIS A 175 3.24 -11.45 7.32
N ILE A 176 2.69 -10.61 6.47
CA ILE A 176 2.80 -10.77 5.01
C ILE A 176 4.22 -10.50 4.52
N PHE A 177 4.92 -9.54 5.13
CA PHE A 177 6.24 -9.07 4.71
C PHE A 177 7.28 -9.15 5.84
N PRO A 178 7.64 -10.35 6.33
CA PRO A 178 8.49 -10.50 7.53
C PRO A 178 9.92 -9.93 7.39
N LYS A 179 10.33 -9.59 6.16
CA LYS A 179 11.65 -8.97 5.89
C LYS A 179 11.56 -7.47 5.58
N ALA A 180 10.36 -6.88 5.58
CA ALA A 180 10.19 -5.45 5.35
C ALA A 180 10.38 -4.65 6.63
N ALA A 181 10.93 -3.44 6.51
CA ALA A 181 10.85 -2.45 7.58
C ALA A 181 9.44 -1.86 7.60
N ILE A 182 8.83 -1.80 8.78
CA ILE A 182 7.45 -1.28 8.92
C ILE A 182 7.48 -0.04 9.82
N SER A 183 6.80 1.02 9.38
CA SER A 183 6.65 2.28 10.11
C SER A 183 5.17 2.70 10.20
N SER A 184 4.90 3.70 11.06
CA SER A 184 3.54 4.19 11.34
C SER A 184 3.43 5.72 11.25
N HIS A 185 4.22 6.31 10.36
CA HIS A 185 4.26 7.75 10.19
C HIS A 185 3.06 8.25 9.38
N ASP A 186 2.74 9.52 9.52
CA ASP A 186 1.92 10.22 8.55
C ASP A 186 2.65 10.26 7.19
N GLY A 187 2.03 9.71 6.14
CA GLY A 187 2.63 9.64 4.80
C GLY A 187 2.94 11.01 4.19
N GLU A 188 2.26 12.07 4.63
CA GLU A 188 2.58 13.44 4.24
C GLU A 188 3.93 13.92 4.77
N LEU A 189 4.43 13.30 5.84
CA LEU A 189 5.68 13.62 6.51
C LEU A 189 6.79 12.61 6.26
N ILE A 190 6.60 11.67 5.33
CA ILE A 190 7.56 10.57 5.10
C ILE A 190 8.96 11.07 4.74
N ALA A 191 9.07 12.22 4.06
CA ALA A 191 10.36 12.84 3.75
C ALA A 191 11.14 13.27 5.00
N ASP A 192 10.45 13.58 6.06
CA ASP A 192 11.05 14.10 7.30
C ASP A 192 11.22 12.98 8.34
N LEU A 193 10.33 12.00 8.34
CA LEU A 193 10.26 10.94 9.37
C LEU A 193 10.88 9.60 8.96
N HIS A 194 11.02 9.33 7.64
CA HIS A 194 11.61 8.08 7.21
C HIS A 194 13.06 7.95 7.66
N CYS A 195 13.35 6.88 8.39
CA CYS A 195 14.68 6.46 8.79
C CYS A 195 15.01 5.15 8.11
N GLY A 196 16.11 5.09 7.39
CA GLY A 196 16.49 3.91 6.64
C GLY A 196 17.21 4.25 5.34
N PRO A 197 17.39 3.27 4.45
CA PRO A 197 17.98 3.49 3.14
C PRO A 197 17.14 4.49 2.32
N ILE A 198 17.80 5.42 1.62
CA ILE A 198 17.10 6.41 0.80
C ILE A 198 16.36 5.70 -0.32
N PRO A 199 15.03 5.89 -0.46
CA PRO A 199 14.24 5.18 -1.45
C PRO A 199 14.60 5.56 -2.89
N SER A 200 14.75 4.54 -3.73
CA SER A 200 14.93 4.69 -5.18
C SER A 200 13.63 4.50 -5.96
N VAL A 201 12.66 3.85 -5.33
CA VAL A 201 11.33 3.64 -5.91
C VAL A 201 10.27 3.91 -4.88
N PHE A 202 9.24 4.62 -5.30
CA PHE A 202 7.98 4.74 -4.56
C PHE A 202 6.85 4.11 -5.38
N LEU A 203 6.09 3.24 -4.74
CA LEU A 203 4.77 2.80 -5.20
C LEU A 203 3.72 3.42 -4.27
N MET A 204 2.72 4.10 -4.82
CA MET A 204 1.81 4.89 -4.01
C MET A 204 0.37 4.79 -4.50
N ASN A 205 -0.53 4.51 -3.58
CA ASN A 205 -1.96 4.77 -3.72
C ASN A 205 -2.41 5.54 -2.47
N PRO A 206 -2.08 6.84 -2.37
CA PRO A 206 -2.35 7.63 -1.18
C PRO A 206 -3.84 7.90 -1.00
N PRO A 207 -4.32 8.22 0.21
CA PRO A 207 -5.67 8.73 0.40
C PRO A 207 -5.86 10.03 -0.38
N PHE A 208 -7.00 10.19 -1.07
CA PHE A 208 -7.25 11.38 -1.91
C PHE A 208 -7.74 12.58 -1.11
N ALA A 209 -8.42 12.33 0.00
CA ALA A 209 -8.82 13.35 0.95
C ALA A 209 -8.70 12.81 2.37
N ARG A 210 -8.65 13.69 3.35
CA ARG A 210 -8.93 13.37 4.76
C ARG A 210 -10.32 13.84 5.09
N SER A 211 -11.08 13.01 5.78
CA SER A 211 -12.26 13.44 6.50
C SER A 211 -11.78 14.20 7.75
N GLU A 212 -11.89 15.49 7.75
CA GLU A 212 -11.69 16.33 8.93
C GLU A 212 -13.06 16.83 9.41
N GLU A 213 -13.21 17.08 10.69
CA GLU A 213 -14.42 17.68 11.29
C GLU A 213 -14.88 19.01 10.64
N ARG A 214 -14.07 19.59 9.75
CA ARG A 214 -14.29 20.85 9.05
C ARG A 214 -14.39 20.75 7.52
N GLY A 215 -14.53 19.55 6.96
CA GLY A 215 -14.68 19.34 5.53
C GLY A 215 -13.59 18.45 4.89
N SER A 216 -13.81 18.03 3.65
CA SER A 216 -12.87 17.19 2.89
C SER A 216 -11.65 17.99 2.43
N ASP A 217 -10.45 17.61 2.86
CA ASP A 217 -9.19 18.16 2.35
C ASP A 217 -8.70 17.38 1.12
N GLY A 218 -9.04 17.87 -0.07
CA GLY A 218 -8.64 17.27 -1.35
C GLY A 218 -7.13 17.39 -1.68
N GLY A 219 -6.32 17.99 -0.82
CA GLY A 219 -4.88 18.19 -1.03
C GLY A 219 -3.99 17.06 -0.52
N THR A 220 -4.55 16.07 0.18
CA THR A 220 -3.82 14.98 0.84
C THR A 220 -2.93 14.20 -0.13
N ALA A 221 -3.44 13.71 -1.25
CA ALA A 221 -2.64 12.95 -2.22
C ALA A 221 -1.46 13.77 -2.77
N LEU A 222 -1.64 15.07 -3.00
CA LEU A 222 -0.57 15.96 -3.45
C LEU A 222 0.51 16.13 -2.38
N ARG A 223 0.15 16.23 -1.10
CA ARG A 223 1.13 16.35 0.00
C ARG A 223 1.93 15.05 0.16
N HIS A 224 1.27 13.89 0.06
CA HIS A 224 1.94 12.59 0.01
C HIS A 224 2.94 12.51 -1.16
N LEU A 225 2.52 12.90 -2.38
CA LEU A 225 3.39 12.90 -3.56
C LEU A 225 4.59 13.84 -3.40
N ARG A 226 4.39 15.04 -2.86
CA ARG A 226 5.48 15.98 -2.57
C ARG A 226 6.47 15.41 -1.56
N SER A 227 5.96 14.78 -0.51
CA SER A 227 6.80 14.14 0.51
C SER A 227 7.62 12.99 -0.08
N ALA A 228 7.00 12.12 -0.87
CA ALA A 228 7.68 11.03 -1.58
C ALA A 228 8.74 11.57 -2.55
N PHE A 229 8.43 12.62 -3.30
CA PHE A 229 9.36 13.23 -4.24
C PHE A 229 10.60 13.81 -3.52
N ARG A 230 10.40 14.48 -2.38
CA ARG A 230 11.51 14.98 -1.54
C ARG A 230 12.38 13.84 -1.02
N ALA A 231 11.77 12.74 -0.57
CA ALA A 231 12.47 11.59 0.00
C ALA A 231 13.16 10.72 -1.06
N CYS A 232 12.69 10.74 -2.31
CA CYS A 232 13.23 9.94 -3.41
C CYS A 232 14.66 10.38 -3.76
N VAL A 233 15.52 9.39 -4.04
CA VAL A 233 16.87 9.66 -4.53
C VAL A 233 16.85 10.26 -5.93
N CYS A 234 17.86 11.04 -6.31
CA CYS A 234 18.07 11.44 -7.70
C CYS A 234 18.30 10.20 -8.59
N GLY A 235 17.62 10.12 -9.73
CA GLY A 235 17.54 8.90 -10.56
C GLY A 235 16.45 7.92 -10.15
N GLY A 236 15.75 8.17 -9.05
CA GLY A 236 14.65 7.32 -8.60
C GLY A 236 13.34 7.56 -9.36
N ARG A 237 12.39 6.65 -9.20
CA ARG A 237 11.06 6.66 -9.86
C ARG A 237 9.94 6.59 -8.84
N ILE A 238 8.90 7.39 -9.08
CA ILE A 238 7.66 7.38 -8.33
C ILE A 238 6.54 6.95 -9.27
N VAL A 239 5.78 5.93 -8.88
CA VAL A 239 4.54 5.50 -9.51
C VAL A 239 3.42 5.76 -8.53
N ALA A 240 2.52 6.67 -8.87
CA ALA A 240 1.49 7.13 -7.94
C ALA A 240 0.11 7.18 -8.58
N THR A 241 -0.89 6.70 -7.85
CA THR A 241 -2.29 6.95 -8.14
C THR A 241 -2.67 8.33 -7.60
N MET A 242 -3.29 9.14 -8.41
CA MET A 242 -3.70 10.51 -8.07
C MET A 242 -5.18 10.71 -8.38
N PRO A 243 -5.86 11.68 -7.73
CA PRO A 243 -7.22 12.05 -8.08
C PRO A 243 -7.34 12.44 -9.56
N ASP A 244 -8.52 12.20 -10.16
CA ASP A 244 -8.78 12.49 -11.58
C ASP A 244 -8.45 13.94 -11.98
N GLY A 245 -8.73 14.92 -11.12
CA GLY A 245 -8.43 16.34 -11.35
C GLY A 245 -6.96 16.75 -11.12
N PHE A 246 -6.04 15.82 -10.86
CA PHE A 246 -4.64 16.13 -10.61
C PHE A 246 -3.94 16.59 -11.89
N ASP A 247 -3.24 17.74 -11.84
CA ASP A 247 -2.43 18.25 -12.94
C ASP A 247 -0.95 17.83 -12.76
N ALA A 248 -0.62 16.69 -13.36
CA ALA A 248 0.73 16.12 -13.31
C ALA A 248 1.77 17.01 -14.00
N SER A 249 1.39 17.71 -15.07
CA SER A 249 2.28 18.61 -15.80
C SER A 249 2.63 19.85 -14.96
N ARG A 250 1.65 20.40 -14.25
CA ARG A 250 1.88 21.50 -13.32
C ARG A 250 2.77 21.09 -12.16
N PHE A 251 2.53 19.88 -11.60
CA PHE A 251 3.38 19.35 -10.55
C PHE A 251 4.82 19.22 -11.02
N ALA A 252 5.05 18.57 -12.17
CA ALA A 252 6.40 18.37 -12.71
C ALA A 252 7.12 19.70 -13.02
N LYS A 253 6.41 20.66 -13.59
CA LYS A 253 6.97 22.02 -13.87
C LYS A 253 7.36 22.79 -12.60
N ALA A 254 6.73 22.51 -11.48
CA ALA A 254 7.00 23.15 -10.21
C ALA A 254 8.21 22.52 -9.46
N GLN A 255 8.83 21.48 -10.02
CA GLN A 255 9.97 20.76 -9.45
C GLN A 255 11.11 20.72 -10.46
N ASP A 256 12.26 21.27 -10.13
CA ASP A 256 13.42 21.40 -11.04
C ASP A 256 13.97 20.04 -11.50
N GLU A 257 13.71 18.97 -10.74
CA GLU A 257 14.22 17.61 -10.98
C GLU A 257 13.12 16.62 -11.34
N ALA A 258 11.88 17.05 -11.65
CA ALA A 258 10.80 16.14 -11.97
C ALA A 258 10.66 15.96 -13.49
N SER A 259 10.83 14.73 -13.95
CA SER A 259 10.54 14.34 -15.33
C SER A 259 9.30 13.46 -15.36
N LEU A 260 8.19 14.02 -15.82
CA LEU A 260 6.93 13.27 -16.01
C LEU A 260 7.11 12.29 -17.18
N ARG A 261 6.91 11.00 -16.92
CA ARG A 261 7.06 9.93 -17.91
C ARG A 261 5.73 9.42 -18.43
N LEU A 262 4.74 9.37 -17.53
CA LEU A 262 3.42 8.86 -17.86
C LEU A 262 2.38 9.63 -17.05
N ASP A 263 1.25 9.92 -17.69
CA ASP A 263 0.06 10.51 -17.10
C ASP A 263 -1.17 9.93 -17.81
N VAL A 264 -1.69 8.83 -17.27
CA VAL A 264 -2.81 8.08 -17.85
C VAL A 264 -4.00 8.15 -16.92
N ARG A 265 -5.15 8.53 -17.48
CA ARG A 265 -6.44 8.48 -16.81
C ARG A 265 -6.99 7.06 -16.88
N LEU A 266 -7.25 6.45 -15.72
CA LEU A 266 -7.77 5.10 -15.58
C LEU A 266 -9.23 5.19 -15.14
N GLN A 267 -10.14 4.76 -16.00
CA GLN A 267 -11.58 4.81 -15.75
C GLN A 267 -12.07 3.47 -15.22
N ARG A 268 -12.84 3.48 -14.13
CA ARG A 268 -13.57 2.30 -13.60
C ARG A 268 -12.69 1.08 -13.25
N MET A 269 -11.37 1.22 -13.23
CA MET A 269 -10.44 0.09 -12.94
C MET A 269 -10.42 -0.33 -11.47
N PHE A 270 -11.01 0.47 -10.59
CA PHE A 270 -11.15 0.18 -9.16
C PHE A 270 -12.54 -0.35 -8.76
N THR A 271 -13.41 -0.66 -9.73
CA THR A 271 -14.78 -1.13 -9.45
C THR A 271 -14.82 -2.40 -8.59
N ARG A 272 -13.90 -3.34 -8.82
CA ARG A 272 -13.78 -4.58 -8.02
C ARG A 272 -13.38 -4.35 -6.57
N THR A 273 -12.77 -3.21 -6.26
CA THR A 273 -12.42 -2.80 -4.88
C THR A 273 -13.35 -1.73 -4.32
N GLY A 274 -14.52 -1.56 -4.94
CA GLY A 274 -15.66 -0.82 -4.41
C GLY A 274 -15.73 0.66 -4.83
N THR A 275 -15.02 1.11 -5.89
CA THR A 275 -15.19 2.46 -6.43
C THR A 275 -15.12 2.51 -7.94
N GLY A 276 -16.05 3.24 -8.56
CA GLY A 276 -16.06 3.50 -10.00
C GLY A 276 -15.41 4.84 -10.38
N ILE A 277 -14.77 5.54 -9.44
CA ILE A 277 -14.13 6.82 -9.74
C ILE A 277 -12.95 6.62 -10.70
N ALA A 278 -12.80 7.61 -11.60
CA ALA A 278 -11.60 7.70 -12.41
C ALA A 278 -10.43 8.20 -11.55
N VAL A 279 -9.25 7.68 -11.84
CA VAL A 279 -8.01 8.08 -11.19
C VAL A 279 -6.95 8.34 -12.26
N ARG A 280 -5.88 9.03 -11.90
CA ARG A 280 -4.71 9.17 -12.78
C ARG A 280 -3.57 8.32 -12.24
N LEU A 281 -2.94 7.53 -13.13
CA LEU A 281 -1.63 6.97 -12.82
C LEU A 281 -0.57 7.90 -13.37
N VAL A 282 0.33 8.32 -12.51
CA VAL A 282 1.48 9.14 -12.91
C VAL A 282 2.79 8.40 -12.63
N VAL A 283 3.73 8.49 -13.58
CA VAL A 283 5.11 8.02 -13.39
C VAL A 283 6.03 9.22 -13.52
N ILE A 284 6.80 9.46 -12.46
CA ILE A 284 7.71 10.59 -12.35
C ILE A 284 9.11 10.07 -12.02
N ASP A 285 10.08 10.40 -12.85
CA ASP A 285 11.49 10.17 -12.54
C ASP A 285 12.09 11.43 -11.90
N LYS A 286 12.81 11.26 -10.80
CA LYS A 286 13.55 12.36 -10.16
C LYS A 286 14.90 12.55 -10.82
N ILE A 287 14.88 13.21 -11.96
CA ILE A 287 16.06 13.56 -12.76
C ILE A 287 15.88 14.97 -13.32
N PRO A 288 16.96 15.67 -13.70
CA PRO A 288 16.85 16.97 -14.37
C PRO A 288 15.87 16.88 -15.53
N THR A 289 15.01 17.89 -15.65
CA THR A 289 13.91 17.92 -16.61
C THR A 289 14.45 17.78 -18.03
N GLY A 290 14.11 16.65 -18.67
CA GLY A 290 14.41 16.41 -20.08
C GLY A 290 13.25 16.85 -20.97
N LYS A 291 13.52 17.01 -22.27
CA LYS A 291 12.52 17.42 -23.28
C LYS A 291 11.56 16.28 -23.71
N SER A 292 11.56 15.12 -23.04
CA SER A 292 10.68 14.01 -23.43
C SER A 292 9.21 14.35 -23.07
N ARG A 293 8.32 14.13 -24.03
CA ARG A 293 6.88 14.22 -23.77
C ARG A 293 6.44 13.01 -22.92
N PRO A 294 5.59 13.19 -21.91
CA PRO A 294 5.03 12.06 -21.20
C PRO A 294 4.11 11.25 -22.11
N ILE A 295 4.02 9.95 -21.85
CA ILE A 295 2.96 9.11 -22.40
C ILE A 295 1.65 9.55 -21.74
N THR A 296 0.64 9.83 -22.53
CA THR A 296 -0.69 10.21 -22.05
C THR A 296 -1.74 9.27 -22.60
N GLY A 297 -2.80 9.05 -21.85
CA GLY A 297 -3.90 8.20 -22.27
C GLY A 297 -5.12 8.35 -21.38
N ASP A 298 -6.24 7.82 -21.86
CA ASP A 298 -7.50 7.69 -21.13
C ASP A 298 -8.07 6.32 -21.50
N THR A 299 -8.16 5.40 -20.53
CA THR A 299 -8.60 4.04 -20.80
C THR A 299 -9.38 3.42 -19.65
N SER A 300 -10.30 2.50 -19.99
CA SER A 300 -10.98 1.61 -19.05
C SER A 300 -10.52 0.15 -19.18
N GLU A 301 -9.57 -0.13 -20.09
CA GLU A 301 -9.15 -1.47 -20.45
C GLU A 301 -7.71 -1.74 -19.98
N LEU A 302 -7.50 -2.85 -19.25
CA LEU A 302 -6.19 -3.23 -18.72
C LEU A 302 -5.18 -3.52 -19.83
N GLY A 303 -5.64 -4.10 -20.97
CA GLY A 303 -4.79 -4.38 -22.12
C GLY A 303 -4.27 -3.11 -22.80
N GLU A 304 -5.12 -2.09 -22.95
CA GLU A 304 -4.70 -0.79 -23.48
C GLU A 304 -3.72 -0.10 -22.53
N PHE A 305 -4.00 -0.15 -21.22
CA PHE A 305 -3.07 0.39 -20.23
C PHE A 305 -1.72 -0.34 -20.26
N HIS A 306 -1.72 -1.67 -20.36
CA HIS A 306 -0.49 -2.45 -20.50
C HIS A 306 0.31 -2.05 -21.75
N ALA A 307 -0.39 -1.83 -22.89
CA ALA A 307 0.27 -1.39 -24.13
C ALA A 307 0.96 -0.02 -23.97
N LEU A 308 0.33 0.94 -23.26
CA LEU A 308 0.95 2.23 -22.94
C LEU A 308 2.22 2.08 -22.09
N LEU A 309 2.27 1.08 -21.22
CA LEU A 309 3.47 0.84 -20.39
C LEU A 309 4.66 0.31 -21.21
N ALA A 310 4.44 -0.32 -22.36
CA ALA A 310 5.51 -0.82 -23.22
C ALA A 310 6.38 0.33 -23.78
N ASP A 311 5.81 1.51 -23.95
CA ASP A 311 6.51 2.70 -24.44
C ASP A 311 7.20 3.48 -23.30
N LEU A 312 7.02 3.05 -22.03
CA LEU A 312 7.63 3.75 -20.91
C LEU A 312 9.16 3.66 -20.97
N PRO A 313 9.87 4.78 -20.98
CA PRO A 313 11.32 4.75 -21.05
C PRO A 313 11.94 4.04 -19.85
N PRO A 314 13.06 3.34 -20.05
CA PRO A 314 13.77 2.70 -18.97
C PRO A 314 14.16 3.74 -17.92
N ARG A 315 14.17 3.29 -16.66
CA ARG A 315 14.56 4.15 -15.55
C ARG A 315 16.06 4.49 -15.62
N ALA A 316 16.40 5.72 -15.22
CA ALA A 316 17.77 6.14 -15.11
C ALA A 316 18.56 5.25 -14.13
N LEU A 317 19.82 4.97 -14.45
CA LEU A 317 20.71 4.26 -13.54
C LEU A 317 21.07 5.17 -12.36
N ILE A 318 20.87 4.70 -11.16
CA ILE A 318 21.28 5.40 -9.94
C ILE A 318 22.79 5.21 -9.78
N SER A 319 23.53 6.32 -9.63
CA SER A 319 24.99 6.27 -9.49
C SER A 319 25.41 5.49 -8.22
N ALA A 320 26.59 4.87 -8.26
CA ALA A 320 27.13 4.16 -7.11
C ALA A 320 27.40 5.09 -5.91
N GLU A 321 27.70 6.36 -6.18
CA GLU A 321 27.93 7.38 -5.13
C GLU A 321 26.64 7.68 -4.36
N VAL A 322 25.52 7.86 -5.06
CA VAL A 322 24.20 8.10 -4.45
C VAL A 322 23.77 6.91 -3.60
N ARG A 323 24.10 5.68 -4.00
CA ARG A 323 23.80 4.46 -3.23
C ARG A 323 24.61 4.32 -1.93
N ARG A 324 25.72 5.06 -1.79
CA ARG A 324 26.56 5.06 -0.59
C ARG A 324 26.20 6.16 0.39
N LEU A 325 25.14 6.93 0.12
CA LEU A 325 24.66 7.92 1.09
C LEU A 325 24.32 7.24 2.42
N PRO A 326 24.63 7.89 3.54
CA PRO A 326 24.36 7.30 4.86
C PRO A 326 22.85 7.08 5.05
N VAL A 327 22.52 6.04 5.80
CA VAL A 327 21.16 5.78 6.26
C VAL A 327 20.66 7.03 6.99
N ARG A 328 19.49 7.51 6.63
CA ARG A 328 18.89 8.68 7.24
C ARG A 328 18.43 8.31 8.66
N THR A 329 18.87 9.05 9.65
CA THR A 329 18.44 8.93 11.05
C THR A 329 17.61 10.14 11.44
N MET A 330 16.61 9.96 12.29
CA MET A 330 15.87 11.11 12.84
C MET A 330 16.78 11.98 13.69
N SER A 331 16.70 13.29 13.50
CA SER A 331 17.35 14.22 14.42
C SER A 331 16.54 14.28 15.73
N ARG A 332 17.22 14.43 16.87
CA ARG A 332 16.59 14.57 18.21
C ARG A 332 15.50 15.66 18.27
N SER A 333 15.60 16.69 17.43
CA SER A 333 14.62 17.77 17.35
C SER A 333 13.28 17.36 16.73
N VAL A 334 13.26 16.33 15.90
CA VAL A 334 12.04 15.78 15.28
C VAL A 334 11.33 14.84 16.24
N GLU A 335 12.08 14.03 17.00
CA GLU A 335 11.54 13.16 18.05
C GLU A 335 10.74 13.96 19.10
N HIS A 336 11.24 15.15 19.48
CA HIS A 336 10.56 16.02 20.45
C HIS A 336 9.25 16.61 19.93
N ARG A 337 9.12 16.86 18.62
CA ARG A 337 7.88 17.37 18.01
C ARG A 337 6.83 16.29 17.79
N ALA A 338 7.23 15.05 17.55
CA ALA A 338 6.32 13.91 17.39
C ALA A 338 5.72 13.46 18.74
N ALA A 339 6.40 13.71 19.85
CA ALA A 339 5.96 13.35 21.20
C ALA A 339 4.98 14.36 21.84
N ILE A 340 4.76 15.54 21.26
CA ILE A 340 3.93 16.61 21.84
C ILE A 340 2.64 16.76 20.99
N ARG A 341 1.73 15.81 21.11
CA ARG A 341 0.28 16.03 20.99
C ARG A 341 -0.45 15.14 21.99
N PRO A 342 -0.53 15.54 23.27
CA PRO A 342 -1.57 14.98 24.12
C PRO A 342 -2.91 15.55 23.67
N SER A 343 -3.86 14.67 23.35
CA SER A 343 -5.27 15.01 23.27
C SER A 343 -5.69 15.70 24.58
N ALA A 344 -6.14 16.94 24.51
CA ALA A 344 -6.68 17.65 25.66
C ALA A 344 -7.90 16.87 26.21
N PRO A 345 -8.02 16.66 27.52
CA PRO A 345 -9.21 16.05 28.09
C PRO A 345 -10.38 17.02 27.93
N PHE A 346 -11.52 16.49 27.50
CA PHE A 346 -12.78 17.21 27.44
C PHE A 346 -13.12 17.76 28.83
N ALA A 347 -13.21 19.08 28.95
CA ALA A 347 -13.76 19.72 30.13
C ALA A 347 -15.28 19.48 30.17
N THR A 348 -15.74 18.69 31.10
CA THR A 348 -17.15 18.57 31.42
C THR A 348 -17.62 19.86 32.13
N THR A 349 -18.42 20.64 31.43
CA THR A 349 -19.13 21.77 32.05
C THR A 349 -20.25 21.25 32.92
N PRO A 350 -20.39 21.67 34.18
CA PRO A 350 -21.54 21.27 35.02
C PRO A 350 -22.80 22.00 34.55
N VAL A 351 -23.88 21.24 34.36
CA VAL A 351 -25.21 21.77 34.11
C VAL A 351 -25.69 22.38 35.42
N ALA A 352 -25.92 23.71 35.40
CA ALA A 352 -26.57 24.39 36.50
C ALA A 352 -28.05 23.98 36.54
N GLY A 353 -28.49 23.45 37.67
CA GLY A 353 -29.90 23.23 37.95
C GLY A 353 -30.61 24.57 38.15
N THR A 354 -31.79 24.68 37.58
CA THR A 354 -32.77 25.70 37.93
C THR A 354 -33.89 25.07 38.75
N ASP A 355 -34.13 25.64 39.90
CA ASP A 355 -35.32 25.46 40.72
C ASP A 355 -36.60 25.79 39.93
#